data_fe6a5da174cec7c18429f0e38e572baa
#
_entry.id   fe6a5da174cec7c18429f0e38e572baa
#
_cell.length_a   1.000
_cell.length_b   1.000
_cell.length_c   1.000
_cell.angle_alpha   90.00
_cell.angle_beta   90.00
_cell.angle_gamma   90.00
#
_symmetry.space_group_name_H-M   'P 1'
#
loop_
_entity.id
_entity.type
_entity.pdbx_description
1 polymer ?
#
loop_
_entity_poly.entity_id
_entity_poly.type
_entity_poly.pdbx_seq_one_letter_code
_entity_poly.pdbx_strand_id
1 'polypeptide(L)'
;MKLYIQLSLLSLLLVGCASSSNVYETSPGIFTVSATGDGYTTADRVMDLAMGKAKSTCDGRGRRLDLVNQDQSRTRMGIDTTITLNFRCV
;
A
#
# COMPACT_ATOMS: atom_id res chain seq x y z
N MET A 1 -29.25 8.17 -18.40
CA MET A 1 -28.77 8.35 -17.05
C MET A 1 -28.24 7.06 -16.40
N LYS A 2 -28.94 5.95 -16.55
CA LYS A 2 -28.51 4.66 -16.00
C LYS A 2 -27.23 4.13 -16.64
N LEU A 3 -26.93 4.53 -17.87
CA LEU A 3 -25.73 4.10 -18.60
C LEU A 3 -24.46 4.66 -18.02
N TYR A 4 -24.48 5.83 -17.41
CA TYR A 4 -23.30 6.46 -16.83
C TYR A 4 -22.83 5.77 -15.57
N ILE A 5 -23.74 5.23 -14.78
CA ILE A 5 -23.42 4.53 -13.54
C ILE A 5 -22.75 3.19 -13.85
N GLN A 6 -23.17 2.52 -14.92
CA GLN A 6 -22.58 1.25 -15.35
C GLN A 6 -21.17 1.43 -15.89
N LEU A 7 -20.90 2.52 -16.59
CA LEU A 7 -19.55 2.82 -17.10
C LEU A 7 -18.57 3.13 -15.98
N SER A 8 -19.02 3.77 -14.92
CA SER A 8 -18.18 4.06 -13.76
C SER A 8 -17.78 2.79 -13.01
N LEU A 9 -18.65 1.81 -12.96
CA LEU A 9 -18.36 0.53 -12.31
C LEU A 9 -17.34 -0.31 -13.07
N LEU A 10 -17.34 -0.23 -14.39
CA LEU A 10 -16.39 -0.97 -15.22
C LEU A 10 -14.97 -0.47 -15.07
N SER A 11 -14.76 0.81 -14.81
CA SER A 11 -13.43 1.36 -14.63
C SER A 11 -12.74 0.88 -13.34
N LEU A 12 -13.50 0.41 -12.35
CA LEU A 12 -12.98 -0.12 -11.10
C LEU A 12 -12.40 -1.53 -11.24
N LEU A 13 -12.66 -2.21 -12.33
CA LEU A 13 -12.17 -3.57 -12.59
C LEU A 13 -10.77 -3.60 -13.19
N LEU A 14 -10.19 -2.44 -13.49
CA LEU A 14 -8.87 -2.32 -14.09
C LEU A 14 -7.76 -2.13 -13.05
N VAL A 15 -7.98 -2.60 -11.84
CA VAL A 15 -6.98 -2.51 -10.77
C VAL A 15 -5.82 -3.44 -11.09
N GLY A 16 -4.60 -2.91 -11.02
CA GLY A 16 -3.39 -3.61 -11.42
C GLY A 16 -3.00 -4.76 -10.49
N CYS A 17 -1.80 -5.33 -10.73
CA CYS A 17 -1.32 -6.57 -10.11
C CYS A 17 -0.72 -6.39 -8.71
N ALA A 18 -0.61 -5.15 -8.23
CA ALA A 18 -0.11 -4.87 -6.89
C ALA A 18 -1.26 -4.46 -5.98
N SER A 19 -1.19 -4.85 -4.72
CA SER A 19 -2.21 -4.52 -3.75
C SER A 19 -1.57 -4.11 -2.43
N SER A 20 -2.28 -3.31 -1.65
CA SER A 20 -1.85 -2.93 -0.31
C SER A 20 -2.85 -3.42 0.72
N SER A 21 -2.36 -3.74 1.92
CA SER A 21 -3.22 -4.05 3.05
C SER A 21 -3.81 -2.77 3.63
N ASN A 22 -4.78 -2.95 4.52
CA ASN A 22 -5.21 -1.84 5.36
C ASN A 22 -4.07 -1.46 6.32
N VAL A 23 -4.11 -0.20 6.77
CA VAL A 23 -3.16 0.26 7.76
C VAL A 23 -3.67 -0.14 9.15
N TYR A 24 -2.80 -0.77 9.94
CA TYR A 24 -3.12 -1.22 11.29
C TYR A 24 -2.24 -0.51 12.31
N GLU A 25 -2.81 -0.15 13.46
CA GLU A 25 -2.02 0.34 14.58
C GLU A 25 -1.55 -0.88 15.40
N THR A 26 -0.26 -1.19 15.32
CA THR A 26 0.33 -2.36 15.98
C THR A 26 0.82 -2.06 17.38
N SER A 27 1.15 -0.80 17.67
CA SER A 27 1.55 -0.30 18.99
C SER A 27 1.03 1.12 19.11
N PRO A 28 0.89 1.69 20.31
CA PRO A 28 0.43 3.06 20.43
C PRO A 28 1.25 4.02 19.59
N GLY A 29 0.62 4.66 18.60
CA GLY A 29 1.25 5.60 17.70
C GLY A 29 2.06 4.98 16.55
N ILE A 30 2.17 3.65 16.48
CA ILE A 30 2.90 2.96 15.40
C ILE A 30 1.91 2.26 14.48
N PHE A 31 2.00 2.55 13.21
CA PHE A 31 1.14 1.97 12.18
C PHE A 31 1.92 1.05 11.28
N THR A 32 1.28 0.03 10.77
CA THR A 32 1.88 -0.93 9.85
C THR A 32 1.05 -1.06 8.60
N VAL A 33 1.70 -1.02 7.44
CA VAL A 33 1.08 -1.28 6.14
C VAL A 33 1.97 -2.23 5.36
N SER A 34 1.34 -3.15 4.62
CA SER A 34 2.05 -4.07 3.74
C SER A 34 1.55 -3.90 2.32
N ALA A 35 2.46 -4.02 1.36
CA ALA A 35 2.12 -4.06 -0.05
C ALA A 35 2.80 -5.25 -0.68
N THR A 36 2.10 -5.93 -1.59
CA THR A 36 2.59 -7.11 -2.28
C THR A 36 2.44 -6.91 -3.78
N GLY A 37 3.48 -7.23 -4.53
CA GLY A 37 3.46 -7.23 -5.98
C GLY A 37 3.83 -8.61 -6.51
N ASP A 38 3.33 -8.95 -7.70
CA ASP A 38 3.67 -10.21 -8.37
C ASP A 38 5.05 -10.11 -9.04
N GLY A 39 5.47 -11.20 -9.72
CA GLY A 39 6.77 -11.26 -10.36
C GLY A 39 7.01 -10.25 -11.47
N TYR A 40 5.95 -9.62 -11.97
CA TYR A 40 6.05 -8.59 -13.01
C TYR A 40 6.07 -7.19 -12.43
N THR A 41 5.86 -7.05 -11.13
CA THR A 41 5.85 -5.76 -10.44
C THR A 41 7.20 -5.53 -9.79
N THR A 42 7.84 -4.40 -10.10
CA THR A 42 9.14 -4.08 -9.52
C THR A 42 9.01 -3.76 -8.03
N ALA A 43 10.11 -3.98 -7.29
CA ALA A 43 10.14 -3.65 -5.87
C ALA A 43 9.88 -2.15 -5.63
N ASP A 44 10.34 -1.29 -6.55
CA ASP A 44 10.09 0.16 -6.46
C ASP A 44 8.60 0.49 -6.51
N ARG A 45 7.86 -0.20 -7.36
CA ARG A 45 6.41 0.01 -7.45
C ARG A 45 5.69 -0.44 -6.18
N VAL A 46 6.11 -1.58 -5.62
CA VAL A 46 5.53 -2.08 -4.37
C VAL A 46 5.84 -1.10 -3.24
N MET A 47 7.05 -0.56 -3.20
CA MET A 47 7.45 0.45 -2.22
C MET A 47 6.59 1.73 -2.38
N ASP A 48 6.40 2.20 -3.60
CA ASP A 48 5.58 3.38 -3.87
C ASP A 48 4.15 3.19 -3.40
N LEU A 49 3.59 2.00 -3.60
CA LEU A 49 2.25 1.68 -3.15
C LEU A 49 2.15 1.71 -1.62
N ALA A 50 3.11 1.11 -0.93
CA ALA A 50 3.15 1.08 0.52
C ALA A 50 3.36 2.49 1.10
N MET A 51 4.32 3.24 0.55
CA MET A 51 4.60 4.61 0.98
C MET A 51 3.42 5.54 0.71
N GLY A 52 2.76 5.38 -0.43
CA GLY A 52 1.56 6.15 -0.75
C GLY A 52 0.45 5.93 0.25
N LYS A 53 0.25 4.69 0.67
CA LYS A 53 -0.75 4.35 1.67
C LYS A 53 -0.40 4.93 3.04
N ALA A 54 0.87 4.83 3.44
CA ALA A 54 1.35 5.38 4.70
C ALA A 54 1.22 6.91 4.72
N LYS A 55 1.65 7.55 3.64
CA LYS A 55 1.58 9.00 3.51
C LYS A 55 0.12 9.48 3.54
N SER A 56 -0.76 8.81 2.82
CA SER A 56 -2.18 9.15 2.79
C SER A 56 -2.80 9.06 4.19
N THR A 57 -2.41 8.06 4.97
CA THR A 57 -2.89 7.89 6.34
C THR A 57 -2.48 9.07 7.23
N CYS A 58 -1.22 9.50 7.15
CA CYS A 58 -0.74 10.62 7.94
C CYS A 58 -1.31 11.95 7.45
N ASP A 59 -1.41 12.15 6.13
CA ASP A 59 -1.99 13.35 5.54
C ASP A 59 -3.45 13.53 5.97
N GLY A 60 -4.19 12.43 6.03
CA GLY A 60 -5.58 12.46 6.49
C GLY A 60 -5.73 12.89 7.95
N ARG A 61 -4.66 12.82 8.72
CA ARG A 61 -4.61 13.27 10.11
C ARG A 61 -3.97 14.64 10.28
N GLY A 62 -3.58 15.29 9.18
CA GLY A 62 -2.87 16.56 9.20
C GLY A 62 -1.47 16.45 9.79
N ARG A 63 -0.83 15.30 9.65
CA ARG A 63 0.48 15.01 10.23
C ARG A 63 1.45 14.54 9.17
N ARG A 64 2.73 14.55 9.51
CA ARG A 64 3.79 14.10 8.60
C ARG A 64 4.12 12.64 8.87
N LEU A 65 4.54 11.96 7.80
CA LEU A 65 5.01 10.59 7.88
C LEU A 65 6.42 10.53 8.47
N ASP A 66 6.60 9.70 9.48
CA ASP A 66 7.90 9.37 10.04
C ASP A 66 8.08 7.85 9.98
N LEU A 67 8.93 7.39 9.07
CA LEU A 67 9.16 5.96 8.86
C LEU A 67 10.02 5.41 10.00
N VAL A 68 9.51 4.41 10.72
CA VAL A 68 10.22 3.78 11.83
C VAL A 68 11.17 2.71 11.29
N ASN A 69 10.64 1.79 10.49
CA ASN A 69 11.45 0.81 9.79
C ASN A 69 10.70 0.28 8.58
N GLN A 70 11.41 -0.46 7.74
CA GLN A 70 10.82 -1.11 6.58
C GLN A 70 11.44 -2.49 6.42
N ASP A 71 10.62 -3.46 6.02
CA ASP A 71 11.05 -4.80 5.70
C ASP A 71 10.66 -5.13 4.28
N GLN A 72 11.53 -5.84 3.60
CA GLN A 72 11.26 -6.36 2.26
C GLN A 72 11.51 -7.85 2.28
N SER A 73 10.51 -8.62 1.83
CA SER A 73 10.63 -10.05 1.73
C SER A 73 10.21 -10.51 0.34
N ARG A 74 10.73 -11.67 -0.06
CA ARG A 74 10.36 -12.32 -1.31
C ARG A 74 9.96 -13.75 -1.01
N THR A 75 9.07 -14.29 -1.82
CA THR A 75 8.75 -15.71 -1.72
C THR A 75 9.99 -16.53 -2.06
N ARG A 76 9.98 -17.80 -1.69
CA ARG A 76 11.08 -18.72 -2.00
C ARG A 76 11.41 -18.78 -3.47
N MET A 77 10.42 -18.60 -4.32
CA MET A 77 10.55 -18.63 -5.77
C MET A 77 10.98 -17.27 -6.35
N GLY A 78 11.08 -16.25 -5.51
CA GLY A 78 11.41 -14.91 -5.97
C GLY A 78 10.32 -14.27 -6.82
N ILE A 79 9.11 -14.82 -6.77
CA ILE A 79 8.01 -14.40 -7.64
C ILE A 79 7.30 -13.18 -7.07
N ASP A 80 7.04 -13.18 -5.77
CA ASP A 80 6.30 -12.11 -5.12
C ASP A 80 7.21 -11.32 -4.19
N THR A 81 7.03 -10.00 -4.19
CA THR A 81 7.73 -9.09 -3.27
C THR A 81 6.71 -8.49 -2.33
N THR A 82 6.99 -8.57 -1.02
CA THR A 82 6.18 -7.94 0.01
C THR A 82 7.03 -6.93 0.75
N ILE A 83 6.52 -5.70 0.85
CA ILE A 83 7.18 -4.63 1.61
C ILE A 83 6.25 -4.24 2.74
N THR A 84 6.80 -4.26 3.95
CA THR A 84 6.08 -3.89 5.16
C THR A 84 6.73 -2.64 5.74
N LEU A 85 5.91 -1.62 5.99
CA LEU A 85 6.36 -0.35 6.56
C LEU A 85 5.75 -0.19 7.93
N ASN A 86 6.59 0.14 8.90
CA ASN A 86 6.17 0.59 10.23
C ASN A 86 6.47 2.08 10.32
N PHE A 87 5.47 2.88 10.64
CA PHE A 87 5.59 4.33 10.58
C PHE A 87 4.79 4.99 11.70
N ARG A 88 5.11 6.27 11.94
CA ARG A 88 4.37 7.15 12.82
C ARG A 88 3.92 8.37 12.04
N CYS A 89 2.84 8.97 12.51
CA CYS A 89 2.41 10.28 12.02
C CYS A 89 2.79 11.33 13.07
N VAL A 90 3.62 12.28 12.70
CA VAL A 90 4.16 13.28 13.62
C VAL A 90 3.75 14.71 13.25
#